data_5b75721258c7010b2a7f10093e98a940
#
_entry.id   5b75721258c7010b2a7f10093e98a940
#
_cell.length_a   1.000
_cell.length_b   1.000
_cell.length_c   1.000
_cell.angle_alpha   90.00
_cell.angle_beta   90.00
_cell.angle_gamma   90.00
#
_symmetry.space_group_name_H-M   'P 1'
#
loop_
_entity.id
_entity.type
_entity.pdbx_description
1 polymer ?
#
loop_
_entity_poly.entity_id
_entity_poly.type
_entity_poly.pdbx_seq_one_letter_code
_entity_poly.pdbx_strand_id
1 'polypeptide(L)'
;MRGLILGLSLCLAQGVGAQEIDKSPLPPENPRLSGVVLAGTVPAGEVSTEPAPEEAAAPTETASLPDGAMTSSLRPMPRPQALADRLAALKGAGEAQGLDLSGKLPDEEIDLAALPPPTKKEERKKKRETASRKGSVCGVASIKGEEIAPIKSKVKGCGVEDPVAITSVAGVKLSQTATVDCSIAKALNRWVDEVAQPAFNGNLVEMQVAAHYACRSRNNIKGAKISEHGKGRAIDISAFILSNGTVLTVERNYNKLLRRIYKAGCSYFMTTLGPGSDGYHENHFHFDTSARKGGAYCR
;
A
#
# COMPACT_ATOMS: atom_id res chain seq x y z
N MET A 1 -48.50 -60.93 4.41
CA MET A 1 -47.17 -61.54 4.17
C MET A 1 -46.46 -60.77 3.08
N ARG A 2 -45.59 -59.83 3.42
CA ARG A 2 -44.71 -59.13 2.50
C ARG A 2 -43.36 -59.00 3.20
N GLY A 3 -42.36 -59.70 2.66
CA GLY A 3 -41.05 -59.80 3.21
C GLY A 3 -40.24 -58.54 3.04
N LEU A 4 -39.52 -58.18 4.10
CA LEU A 4 -38.55 -57.09 4.16
C LEU A 4 -37.19 -57.64 3.75
N ILE A 5 -36.59 -57.12 2.68
CA ILE A 5 -35.23 -57.45 2.28
C ILE A 5 -34.34 -56.32 2.81
N LEU A 6 -33.49 -56.62 3.81
CA LEU A 6 -32.42 -55.75 4.26
C LEU A 6 -31.22 -55.89 3.28
N GLY A 7 -30.93 -54.83 2.56
CA GLY A 7 -29.69 -54.70 1.78
C GLY A 7 -28.58 -54.12 2.64
N LEU A 8 -27.56 -54.95 2.91
CA LEU A 8 -26.32 -54.53 3.61
C LEU A 8 -25.38 -53.93 2.58
N SER A 9 -25.19 -52.58 2.64
CA SER A 9 -24.26 -51.86 1.76
C SER A 9 -22.89 -51.79 2.43
N LEU A 10 -21.94 -52.49 1.88
CA LEU A 10 -20.54 -52.54 2.34
C LEU A 10 -19.80 -51.32 1.75
N CYS A 11 -19.52 -50.30 2.52
CA CYS A 11 -18.67 -49.15 2.13
C CYS A 11 -17.20 -49.57 2.22
N LEU A 12 -16.57 -49.78 1.06
CA LEU A 12 -15.11 -49.86 0.91
C LEU A 12 -14.51 -48.46 1.06
N ALA A 13 -13.78 -48.23 2.13
CA ALA A 13 -12.93 -47.05 2.30
C ALA A 13 -11.70 -47.15 1.40
N GLN A 14 -11.66 -46.33 0.34
CA GLN A 14 -10.45 -46.14 -0.44
C GLN A 14 -9.58 -45.07 0.23
N GLY A 15 -8.37 -45.48 0.62
CA GLY A 15 -7.35 -44.58 1.17
C GLY A 15 -6.89 -43.57 0.12
N VAL A 16 -7.03 -42.29 0.45
CA VAL A 16 -6.45 -41.20 -0.32
C VAL A 16 -4.98 -41.11 0.06
N GLY A 17 -4.11 -41.48 -0.89
CA GLY A 17 -2.66 -41.30 -0.76
C GLY A 17 -2.32 -39.80 -0.68
N ALA A 18 -1.49 -39.45 0.28
CA ALA A 18 -0.90 -38.11 0.39
C ALA A 18 0.00 -37.86 -0.84
N GLN A 19 -0.36 -36.87 -1.66
CA GLN A 19 0.54 -36.36 -2.71
C GLN A 19 1.59 -35.45 -2.06
N GLU A 20 2.85 -35.85 -2.26
CA GLU A 20 4.01 -35.00 -1.95
C GLU A 20 3.92 -33.70 -2.74
N ILE A 21 4.01 -32.57 -2.02
CA ILE A 21 4.04 -31.23 -2.62
C ILE A 21 5.43 -31.05 -3.24
N ASP A 22 5.49 -31.11 -4.54
CA ASP A 22 6.68 -30.86 -5.34
C ASP A 22 7.16 -29.40 -5.11
N LYS A 23 8.43 -29.27 -4.71
CA LYS A 23 9.05 -27.97 -4.41
C LYS A 23 9.12 -27.16 -5.69
N SER A 24 8.46 -26.00 -5.69
CA SER A 24 8.55 -25.00 -6.75
C SER A 24 10.01 -24.65 -7.03
N PRO A 25 10.48 -24.62 -8.29
CA PRO A 25 11.85 -24.27 -8.61
C PRO A 25 12.13 -22.81 -8.28
N LEU A 26 13.25 -22.55 -7.64
CA LEU A 26 13.76 -21.21 -7.35
C LEU A 26 13.96 -20.42 -8.66
N PRO A 27 13.67 -19.11 -8.67
CA PRO A 27 13.95 -18.29 -9.84
C PRO A 27 15.46 -18.23 -10.12
N PRO A 28 15.88 -18.08 -11.40
CA PRO A 28 17.29 -18.06 -11.78
C PRO A 28 18.05 -16.89 -11.14
N GLU A 29 19.27 -17.16 -10.68
CA GLU A 29 20.16 -16.18 -10.05
C GLU A 29 20.50 -15.03 -11.03
N ASN A 30 20.52 -13.81 -10.51
CA ASN A 30 20.87 -12.61 -11.25
C ASN A 30 22.39 -12.56 -11.50
N PRO A 31 22.89 -12.61 -12.75
CA PRO A 31 24.32 -12.74 -13.05
C PRO A 31 25.18 -11.50 -12.73
N ARG A 32 24.63 -10.47 -12.06
CA ARG A 32 25.36 -9.24 -11.74
C ARG A 32 25.96 -9.17 -10.32
N LEU A 33 25.87 -10.25 -9.52
CA LEU A 33 26.40 -10.28 -8.16
C LEU A 33 27.51 -11.32 -7.91
N SER A 34 28.13 -11.88 -8.95
CA SER A 34 29.29 -12.76 -8.82
C SER A 34 30.58 -11.92 -8.77
N GLY A 35 31.06 -11.60 -7.59
CA GLY A 35 32.37 -10.98 -7.48
C GLY A 35 32.68 -10.25 -6.18
N VAL A 36 32.44 -10.88 -5.00
CA VAL A 36 33.23 -10.53 -3.78
C VAL A 36 33.48 -11.81 -2.97
N VAL A 37 34.67 -12.35 -3.12
CA VAL A 37 35.20 -13.39 -2.25
C VAL A 37 35.84 -12.68 -1.04
N LEU A 38 35.31 -12.87 0.15
CA LEU A 38 36.02 -12.62 1.38
C LEU A 38 36.20 -13.96 2.12
N ALA A 39 37.40 -14.49 1.99
CA ALA A 39 37.90 -15.56 2.84
C ALA A 39 38.29 -14.97 4.20
N GLY A 40 37.86 -15.62 5.28
CA GLY A 40 38.22 -15.24 6.63
C GLY A 40 37.59 -16.15 7.67
N THR A 41 38.07 -17.38 7.78
CA THR A 41 37.83 -18.29 8.91
C THR A 41 38.53 -17.75 10.16
N VAL A 42 37.79 -17.62 11.27
CA VAL A 42 38.35 -17.42 12.61
C VAL A 42 37.78 -18.49 13.53
N PRO A 43 38.62 -19.21 14.29
CA PRO A 43 38.21 -20.33 15.15
C PRO A 43 37.61 -19.86 16.48
N ALA A 44 36.77 -20.73 17.03
CA ALA A 44 36.15 -20.60 18.35
C ALA A 44 37.22 -20.61 19.45
N GLY A 45 37.14 -19.66 20.37
CA GLY A 45 37.96 -19.56 21.57
C GLY A 45 37.14 -19.07 22.76
N GLU A 46 37.27 -19.77 23.81
CA GLU A 46 36.66 -19.89 25.11
C GLU A 46 36.19 -18.60 25.82
N VAL A 47 35.09 -18.80 26.56
CA VAL A 47 34.55 -17.93 27.62
C VAL A 47 35.54 -17.85 28.79
N SER A 48 35.93 -16.64 29.20
CA SER A 48 36.50 -16.36 30.53
C SER A 48 35.79 -15.17 31.15
N THR A 49 35.19 -15.44 32.30
CA THR A 49 34.59 -14.50 33.25
C THR A 49 35.70 -13.87 34.08
N GLU A 50 35.67 -12.55 34.31
CA GLU A 50 35.90 -11.83 35.55
C GLU A 50 36.21 -10.32 35.33
N PRO A 51 36.27 -9.49 36.43
CA PRO A 51 35.22 -8.56 36.77
C PRO A 51 35.63 -7.09 36.56
N ALA A 52 34.71 -6.17 36.81
CA ALA A 52 34.94 -4.74 36.74
C ALA A 52 35.91 -4.23 37.80
N PRO A 53 36.70 -3.19 37.50
CA PRO A 53 37.15 -2.24 38.53
C PRO A 53 36.72 -0.81 38.18
N GLU A 54 36.02 -0.20 39.12
CA GLU A 54 36.33 1.01 39.90
C GLU A 54 36.88 2.26 39.16
N GLU A 55 36.09 3.29 39.34
CA GLU A 55 36.26 4.71 39.08
C GLU A 55 37.66 5.26 39.44
N ALA A 56 38.32 5.92 38.53
CA ALA A 56 39.42 6.82 38.85
C ALA A 56 39.44 8.05 37.92
N ALA A 57 39.61 9.17 38.60
CA ALA A 57 39.53 10.55 38.18
C ALA A 57 40.34 10.94 36.94
N ALA A 58 39.84 11.95 36.24
CA ALA A 58 40.45 12.68 35.14
C ALA A 58 41.80 13.33 35.48
N PRO A 59 42.65 13.52 34.49
CA PRO A 59 43.36 14.80 34.37
C PRO A 59 42.97 15.53 33.08
N THR A 60 42.63 16.79 33.28
CA THR A 60 42.59 17.84 32.28
C THR A 60 43.93 18.00 31.60
N GLU A 61 44.00 17.68 30.32
CA GLU A 61 45.10 18.12 29.47
C GLU A 61 44.48 18.81 28.25
N THR A 62 44.64 20.13 28.24
CA THR A 62 44.37 21.02 27.11
C THR A 62 45.36 20.73 26.00
N ALA A 63 44.99 19.86 25.06
CA ALA A 63 45.68 19.74 23.79
C ALA A 63 45.09 20.74 22.80
N SER A 64 45.84 21.80 22.53
CA SER A 64 45.63 22.73 21.44
C SER A 64 45.66 21.98 20.10
N LEU A 65 44.53 21.96 19.38
CA LEU A 65 44.46 21.46 18.00
C LEU A 65 45.23 22.44 17.09
N PRO A 66 46.01 21.93 16.12
CA PRO A 66 46.65 22.77 15.14
C PRO A 66 45.59 23.43 14.23
N ASP A 67 45.74 24.73 14.06
CA ASP A 67 45.02 25.56 13.11
C ASP A 67 45.31 25.03 11.70
N GLY A 68 44.34 24.37 11.10
CA GLY A 68 44.47 23.73 9.79
C GLY A 68 43.15 23.23 9.25
N ALA A 69 42.30 24.16 8.80
CA ALA A 69 41.39 24.00 7.68
C ALA A 69 40.52 22.75 7.62
N MET A 70 39.36 22.80 8.23
CA MET A 70 38.16 22.12 7.70
C MET A 70 37.18 23.16 7.20
N THR A 71 37.54 23.94 6.20
CA THR A 71 36.67 24.79 5.39
C THR A 71 36.38 24.11 4.05
N SER A 72 35.89 22.89 4.06
CA SER A 72 35.17 22.35 2.92
C SER A 72 33.75 22.00 3.36
N SER A 73 32.89 22.98 3.32
CA SER A 73 31.46 22.78 3.18
C SER A 73 31.26 21.79 2.03
N LEU A 74 30.57 20.68 2.27
CA LEU A 74 30.11 19.78 1.22
C LEU A 74 29.07 20.53 0.38
N ARG A 75 29.53 21.47 -0.46
CA ARG A 75 28.70 22.00 -1.54
C ARG A 75 28.35 20.82 -2.44
N PRO A 76 27.07 20.66 -2.83
CA PRO A 76 26.69 19.68 -3.83
C PRO A 76 27.61 19.84 -5.04
N MET A 77 28.21 18.73 -5.49
CA MET A 77 29.04 18.72 -6.69
C MET A 77 28.22 19.31 -7.84
N PRO A 78 28.77 20.23 -8.64
CA PRO A 78 28.05 20.76 -9.79
C PRO A 78 27.70 19.59 -10.73
N ARG A 79 26.47 19.59 -11.22
CA ARG A 79 25.97 18.57 -12.14
C ARG A 79 26.90 18.50 -13.35
N PRO A 80 27.33 17.30 -13.81
CA PRO A 80 28.19 17.17 -14.98
C PRO A 80 27.63 17.95 -16.18
N GLN A 81 28.44 18.75 -16.82
CA GLN A 81 28.06 19.62 -17.95
C GLN A 81 27.31 18.85 -19.04
N ALA A 82 27.80 17.64 -19.37
CA ALA A 82 27.18 16.75 -20.34
C ALA A 82 25.72 16.36 -20.03
N LEU A 83 25.33 16.32 -18.73
CA LEU A 83 23.95 16.04 -18.34
C LEU A 83 23.08 17.29 -18.48
N ALA A 84 23.64 18.47 -18.19
CA ALA A 84 22.96 19.75 -18.39
C ALA A 84 22.67 19.99 -19.89
N ASP A 85 23.66 19.72 -20.76
CA ASP A 85 23.53 19.87 -22.21
C ASP A 85 22.50 18.89 -22.80
N ARG A 86 22.47 17.64 -22.31
CA ARG A 86 21.44 16.66 -22.72
C ARG A 86 20.05 17.06 -22.28
N LEU A 87 19.89 17.63 -21.08
CA LEU A 87 18.61 18.16 -20.59
C LEU A 87 18.15 19.38 -21.38
N ALA A 88 19.09 20.27 -21.77
CA ALA A 88 18.79 21.42 -22.61
C ALA A 88 18.36 20.99 -24.02
N ALA A 89 19.06 20.00 -24.60
CA ALA A 89 18.71 19.42 -25.92
C ALA A 89 17.34 18.74 -25.90
N LEU A 90 16.97 18.02 -24.81
CA LEU A 90 15.66 17.41 -24.67
C LEU A 90 14.54 18.44 -24.50
N LYS A 91 14.79 19.54 -23.78
CA LYS A 91 13.83 20.66 -23.68
C LYS A 91 13.61 21.32 -25.02
N GLY A 92 14.69 21.66 -25.75
CA GLY A 92 14.59 22.26 -27.09
C GLY A 92 13.88 21.36 -28.11
N ALA A 93 14.09 20.04 -28.06
CA ALA A 93 13.38 19.09 -28.91
C ALA A 93 11.89 18.98 -28.56
N GLY A 94 11.53 19.11 -27.26
CA GLY A 94 10.14 19.12 -26.79
C GLY A 94 9.38 20.36 -27.25
N GLU A 95 10.00 21.54 -27.16
CA GLU A 95 9.42 22.81 -27.63
C GLU A 95 9.22 22.81 -29.18
N ALA A 96 10.13 22.23 -29.93
CA ALA A 96 10.01 22.09 -31.38
C ALA A 96 8.88 21.16 -31.83
N GLN A 97 8.40 20.28 -30.92
CA GLN A 97 7.29 19.35 -31.19
C GLN A 97 5.97 19.80 -30.48
N GLY A 98 5.94 21.01 -29.93
CA GLY A 98 4.76 21.52 -29.23
C GLY A 98 4.40 20.76 -27.94
N LEU A 99 5.33 19.97 -27.42
CA LEU A 99 5.19 19.29 -26.13
C LEU A 99 5.55 20.29 -25.02
N ASP A 100 4.55 20.76 -24.30
CA ASP A 100 4.74 21.52 -23.06
C ASP A 100 5.35 20.61 -21.98
N LEU A 101 6.66 20.71 -21.80
CA LEU A 101 7.41 19.99 -20.76
C LEU A 101 7.37 20.71 -19.39
N SER A 102 6.51 21.73 -19.22
CA SER A 102 6.35 22.44 -17.93
C SER A 102 5.75 21.58 -16.82
N GLY A 103 5.50 20.29 -17.09
CA GLY A 103 5.03 19.31 -16.11
C GLY A 103 3.56 19.42 -15.75
N LYS A 104 2.85 20.38 -16.33
CA LYS A 104 1.40 20.45 -16.29
C LYS A 104 0.87 19.70 -17.51
N LEU A 105 0.65 18.40 -17.37
CA LEU A 105 -0.21 17.71 -18.33
C LEU A 105 -1.50 18.52 -18.44
N PRO A 106 -2.02 18.76 -19.66
CA PRO A 106 -3.32 19.42 -19.81
C PRO A 106 -4.28 18.70 -18.87
N ASP A 107 -5.13 19.48 -18.18
CA ASP A 107 -6.29 18.95 -17.47
C ASP A 107 -7.21 18.33 -18.55
N GLU A 108 -6.82 17.20 -19.12
CA GLU A 108 -7.69 16.38 -19.94
C GLU A 108 -8.80 15.94 -19.02
N GLU A 109 -9.85 16.75 -19.00
CA GLU A 109 -11.09 16.46 -18.33
C GLU A 109 -11.63 15.23 -19.05
N ILE A 110 -11.39 14.06 -18.48
CA ILE A 110 -11.93 12.82 -19.02
C ILE A 110 -13.42 13.03 -19.07
N ASP A 111 -13.95 13.05 -20.29
CA ASP A 111 -15.37 13.19 -20.52
C ASP A 111 -16.08 11.92 -20.01
N LEU A 112 -16.44 11.97 -18.73
CA LEU A 112 -17.23 10.89 -18.11
C LEU A 112 -18.63 10.77 -18.74
N ALA A 113 -19.09 11.82 -19.43
CA ALA A 113 -20.36 11.77 -20.16
C ALA A 113 -20.22 10.94 -21.47
N ALA A 114 -18.99 10.82 -22.01
CA ALA A 114 -18.72 9.93 -23.13
C ALA A 114 -18.68 8.44 -22.73
N LEU A 115 -18.61 8.12 -21.43
CA LEU A 115 -18.71 6.74 -20.97
C LEU A 115 -20.18 6.30 -21.00
N PRO A 116 -20.51 5.20 -21.69
CA PRO A 116 -21.85 4.66 -21.62
C PRO A 116 -22.17 4.32 -20.16
N PRO A 117 -23.38 4.64 -19.69
CA PRO A 117 -23.82 4.19 -18.37
C PRO A 117 -23.79 2.67 -18.32
N PRO A 118 -23.53 2.06 -17.13
CA PRO A 118 -23.56 0.61 -16.99
C PRO A 118 -24.90 0.05 -17.46
N THR A 119 -24.84 -1.06 -18.16
CA THR A 119 -26.07 -1.70 -18.66
C THR A 119 -26.93 -2.18 -17.49
N LYS A 120 -28.27 -2.23 -17.69
CA LYS A 120 -29.20 -2.78 -16.68
C LYS A 120 -28.79 -4.18 -16.18
N LYS A 121 -28.15 -4.98 -17.03
CA LYS A 121 -27.64 -6.31 -16.66
C LYS A 121 -26.46 -6.21 -15.69
N GLU A 122 -25.53 -5.29 -15.93
CA GLU A 122 -24.38 -5.04 -15.07
C GLU A 122 -24.82 -4.45 -13.72
N GLU A 123 -25.73 -3.48 -13.72
CA GLU A 123 -26.31 -2.94 -12.48
C GLU A 123 -27.01 -4.02 -11.65
N ARG A 124 -27.81 -4.89 -12.28
CA ARG A 124 -28.46 -6.00 -11.58
C ARG A 124 -27.46 -7.02 -11.04
N LYS A 125 -26.39 -7.33 -11.79
CA LYS A 125 -25.32 -8.21 -11.34
C LYS A 125 -24.62 -7.60 -10.13
N LYS A 126 -24.20 -6.35 -10.22
CA LYS A 126 -23.55 -5.61 -9.14
C LYS A 126 -24.43 -5.54 -7.89
N LYS A 127 -25.70 -5.18 -8.04
CA LYS A 127 -26.67 -5.14 -6.94
C LYS A 127 -26.82 -6.51 -6.26
N ARG A 128 -26.85 -7.60 -7.03
CA ARG A 128 -26.92 -8.96 -6.47
C ARG A 128 -25.64 -9.36 -5.73
N GLU A 129 -24.46 -9.01 -6.25
CA GLU A 129 -23.18 -9.29 -5.62
C GLU A 129 -23.00 -8.50 -4.32
N THR A 130 -23.35 -7.21 -4.33
CA THR A 130 -23.27 -6.36 -3.13
C THR A 130 -24.26 -6.75 -2.05
N ALA A 131 -25.45 -7.23 -2.41
CA ALA A 131 -26.47 -7.69 -1.46
C ALA A 131 -26.20 -9.10 -0.90
N SER A 132 -25.40 -9.92 -1.59
CA SER A 132 -25.08 -11.28 -1.15
C SER A 132 -24.22 -11.27 0.10
N ARG A 133 -24.56 -12.06 1.12
CA ARG A 133 -23.74 -12.26 2.32
C ARG A 133 -22.61 -13.27 2.14
N LYS A 134 -22.55 -13.99 1.01
CA LYS A 134 -21.48 -14.94 0.74
C LYS A 134 -20.14 -14.22 0.62
N GLY A 135 -19.15 -14.63 1.40
CA GLY A 135 -17.82 -14.01 1.48
C GLY A 135 -17.84 -12.57 1.98
N SER A 136 -18.88 -12.16 2.73
CA SER A 136 -18.91 -10.82 3.35
C SER A 136 -18.20 -10.86 4.71
N VAL A 137 -17.51 -9.76 5.02
CA VAL A 137 -16.82 -9.54 6.30
C VAL A 137 -17.28 -8.26 6.97
N CYS A 138 -16.86 -8.02 8.20
CA CYS A 138 -17.19 -6.81 8.99
C CYS A 138 -18.70 -6.59 9.20
N GLY A 139 -19.55 -7.60 8.99
CA GLY A 139 -21.00 -7.50 9.10
C GLY A 139 -21.68 -6.70 7.97
N VAL A 140 -20.95 -6.37 6.89
CA VAL A 140 -21.45 -5.59 5.74
C VAL A 140 -21.44 -6.43 4.47
N ALA A 141 -22.60 -6.63 3.85
CA ALA A 141 -22.76 -7.52 2.70
C ALA A 141 -21.90 -7.10 1.49
N SER A 142 -21.67 -5.82 1.29
CA SER A 142 -20.90 -5.26 0.16
C SER A 142 -19.38 -5.23 0.37
N ILE A 143 -18.88 -5.62 1.56
CA ILE A 143 -17.45 -5.80 1.82
C ILE A 143 -17.13 -7.28 1.63
N LYS A 144 -16.33 -7.63 0.63
CA LYS A 144 -15.95 -9.01 0.32
C LYS A 144 -14.52 -9.29 0.75
N GLY A 145 -14.32 -10.49 1.29
CA GLY A 145 -13.04 -10.92 1.79
C GLY A 145 -13.18 -12.10 2.74
N GLU A 146 -12.22 -12.25 3.61
CA GLU A 146 -12.18 -13.27 4.65
C GLU A 146 -11.65 -12.68 5.97
N GLU A 147 -12.11 -13.24 7.09
CA GLU A 147 -11.52 -12.98 8.40
C GLU A 147 -10.22 -13.77 8.51
N ILE A 148 -9.16 -13.14 8.98
CA ILE A 148 -7.86 -13.78 9.14
C ILE A 148 -7.41 -13.73 10.59
N ALA A 149 -6.45 -14.60 10.94
CA ALA A 149 -5.94 -14.66 12.30
C ALA A 149 -5.31 -13.32 12.75
N PRO A 150 -5.39 -12.98 14.04
CA PRO A 150 -4.79 -11.78 14.60
C PRO A 150 -3.32 -11.64 14.24
N ILE A 151 -2.92 -10.46 13.80
CA ILE A 151 -1.55 -10.15 13.43
C ILE A 151 -0.84 -9.62 14.67
N LYS A 152 0.08 -10.42 15.21
CA LYS A 152 0.96 -10.03 16.33
C LYS A 152 2.29 -9.53 15.78
N SER A 153 2.87 -8.50 16.41
CA SER A 153 4.18 -7.96 16.04
C SER A 153 5.07 -7.78 17.26
N LYS A 154 6.37 -8.03 17.10
CA LYS A 154 7.38 -7.70 18.11
C LYS A 154 7.63 -6.18 18.19
N VAL A 155 7.26 -5.43 17.16
CA VAL A 155 7.40 -3.97 17.12
C VAL A 155 6.22 -3.35 17.88
N LYS A 156 6.53 -2.65 18.97
CA LYS A 156 5.51 -1.96 19.78
C LYS A 156 4.69 -0.99 18.93
N GLY A 157 3.36 -1.16 18.96
CA GLY A 157 2.41 -0.33 18.22
C GLY A 157 2.08 -0.85 16.82
N CYS A 158 2.67 -1.97 16.37
CA CYS A 158 2.20 -2.72 15.21
C CYS A 158 1.36 -3.93 15.66
N GLY A 159 0.44 -4.32 14.79
CA GLY A 159 -0.45 -5.47 14.96
C GLY A 159 -1.91 -5.12 14.69
N VAL A 160 -2.74 -6.13 14.44
CA VAL A 160 -4.17 -6.00 14.20
C VAL A 160 -4.86 -7.14 14.96
N GLU A 161 -5.81 -6.81 15.82
CA GLU A 161 -6.51 -7.80 16.66
C GLU A 161 -7.52 -8.60 15.82
N ASP A 162 -8.36 -7.91 15.04
CA ASP A 162 -9.40 -8.50 14.21
C ASP A 162 -9.19 -8.10 12.73
N PRO A 163 -8.15 -8.62 12.06
CA PRO A 163 -7.87 -8.28 10.69
C PRO A 163 -8.79 -8.98 9.72
N VAL A 164 -9.09 -8.30 8.63
CA VAL A 164 -9.79 -8.86 7.47
C VAL A 164 -8.94 -8.68 6.21
N ALA A 165 -8.98 -9.67 5.35
CA ALA A 165 -8.36 -9.65 4.03
C ALA A 165 -9.44 -9.34 2.99
N ILE A 166 -9.61 -8.05 2.64
CA ILE A 166 -10.68 -7.60 1.75
C ILE A 166 -10.25 -7.64 0.28
N THR A 167 -11.16 -8.07 -0.60
CA THR A 167 -10.96 -8.17 -2.06
C THR A 167 -11.81 -7.20 -2.85
N SER A 168 -12.94 -6.75 -2.30
CA SER A 168 -13.79 -5.71 -2.91
C SER A 168 -14.65 -4.99 -1.89
N VAL A 169 -15.04 -3.77 -2.20
CA VAL A 169 -15.95 -2.92 -1.42
C VAL A 169 -16.98 -2.27 -2.36
N ALA A 170 -18.25 -2.23 -1.98
CA ALA A 170 -19.35 -1.64 -2.77
C ALA A 170 -19.36 -2.09 -4.24
N GLY A 171 -18.98 -3.34 -4.52
CA GLY A 171 -18.90 -3.91 -5.87
C GLY A 171 -17.70 -3.44 -6.70
N VAL A 172 -16.74 -2.71 -6.11
CA VAL A 172 -15.47 -2.32 -6.72
C VAL A 172 -14.39 -3.25 -6.24
N LYS A 173 -13.65 -3.85 -7.15
CA LYS A 173 -12.52 -4.74 -6.83
C LYS A 173 -11.33 -3.94 -6.30
N LEU A 174 -10.51 -4.59 -5.52
CA LEU A 174 -9.19 -4.11 -5.17
C LEU A 174 -8.15 -4.86 -6.01
N SER A 175 -7.12 -4.17 -6.49
CA SER A 175 -6.06 -4.76 -7.34
C SER A 175 -5.29 -5.87 -6.65
N GLN A 176 -5.30 -5.87 -5.34
CA GLN A 176 -4.74 -6.91 -4.48
C GLN A 176 -5.59 -7.07 -3.22
N THR A 177 -5.52 -8.22 -2.59
CA THR A 177 -6.15 -8.45 -1.30
C THR A 177 -5.53 -7.51 -0.26
N ALA A 178 -6.34 -6.68 0.38
CA ALA A 178 -5.87 -5.71 1.35
C ALA A 178 -6.17 -6.17 2.78
N THR A 179 -5.12 -6.35 3.58
CA THR A 179 -5.22 -6.66 5.01
C THR A 179 -5.44 -5.37 5.79
N VAL A 180 -6.58 -5.27 6.46
CA VAL A 180 -7.02 -4.07 7.20
C VAL A 180 -7.88 -4.47 8.40
N ASP A 181 -8.24 -3.51 9.26
CA ASP A 181 -9.30 -3.70 10.26
C ASP A 181 -10.69 -3.33 9.68
N CYS A 182 -11.74 -3.70 10.41
CA CYS A 182 -13.09 -3.41 9.97
C CYS A 182 -13.45 -1.91 9.98
N SER A 183 -12.72 -1.07 10.69
CA SER A 183 -13.01 0.37 10.73
C SER A 183 -12.70 1.01 9.38
N ILE A 184 -11.50 0.76 8.84
CA ILE A 184 -11.12 1.28 7.52
C ILE A 184 -11.89 0.60 6.39
N ALA A 185 -12.17 -0.71 6.48
CA ALA A 185 -12.95 -1.42 5.49
C ALA A 185 -14.38 -0.83 5.34
N LYS A 186 -15.05 -0.54 6.46
CA LYS A 186 -16.38 0.10 6.47
C LYS A 186 -16.35 1.54 5.94
N ALA A 187 -15.35 2.32 6.33
CA ALA A 187 -15.18 3.69 5.86
C ALA A 187 -14.94 3.73 4.34
N LEU A 188 -14.06 2.85 3.85
CA LEU A 188 -13.78 2.71 2.42
C LEU A 188 -15.02 2.28 1.63
N ASN A 189 -15.76 1.30 2.14
CA ASN A 189 -17.01 0.83 1.49
C ASN A 189 -18.02 1.97 1.33
N ARG A 190 -18.25 2.76 2.39
CA ARG A 190 -19.18 3.89 2.35
C ARG A 190 -18.70 4.98 1.40
N TRP A 191 -17.42 5.34 1.45
CA TRP A 191 -16.84 6.34 0.56
C TRP A 191 -16.93 5.91 -0.92
N VAL A 192 -16.68 4.63 -1.21
CA VAL A 192 -16.84 4.11 -2.58
C VAL A 192 -18.28 4.18 -3.03
N ASP A 193 -19.22 3.75 -2.21
CA ASP A 193 -20.65 3.70 -2.54
C ASP A 193 -21.26 5.10 -2.71
N GLU A 194 -20.99 5.99 -1.75
CA GLU A 194 -21.64 7.29 -1.64
C GLU A 194 -20.90 8.41 -2.40
N VAL A 195 -19.61 8.25 -2.71
CA VAL A 195 -18.78 9.30 -3.35
C VAL A 195 -18.16 8.82 -4.66
N ALA A 196 -17.31 7.77 -4.62
CA ALA A 196 -16.52 7.42 -5.80
C ALA A 196 -17.41 6.88 -6.93
N GLN A 197 -18.30 5.93 -6.66
CA GLN A 197 -19.19 5.38 -7.68
C GLN A 197 -20.07 6.44 -8.36
N PRO A 198 -20.76 7.33 -7.63
CA PRO A 198 -21.49 8.42 -8.25
C PRO A 198 -20.59 9.36 -9.06
N ALA A 199 -19.41 9.68 -8.58
CA ALA A 199 -18.49 10.56 -9.28
C ALA A 199 -17.99 9.97 -10.61
N PHE A 200 -17.89 8.65 -10.72
CA PHE A 200 -17.55 7.92 -11.96
C PHE A 200 -18.78 7.41 -12.72
N ASN A 201 -19.97 7.94 -12.49
CA ASN A 201 -21.23 7.52 -13.13
C ASN A 201 -21.49 6.01 -13.04
N GLY A 202 -21.07 5.37 -11.94
CA GLY A 202 -21.22 3.93 -11.75
C GLY A 202 -20.17 3.06 -12.46
N ASN A 203 -19.26 3.66 -13.23
CA ASN A 203 -18.27 2.98 -14.07
C ASN A 203 -17.00 2.55 -13.35
N LEU A 204 -16.81 2.88 -12.06
CA LEU A 204 -15.64 2.41 -11.31
C LEU A 204 -15.74 0.90 -11.07
N VAL A 205 -14.76 0.13 -11.57
CA VAL A 205 -14.76 -1.33 -11.45
C VAL A 205 -13.63 -1.85 -10.56
N GLU A 206 -12.50 -1.10 -10.46
CA GLU A 206 -11.37 -1.51 -9.63
C GLU A 206 -10.62 -0.29 -9.09
N MET A 207 -10.04 -0.43 -7.89
CA MET A 207 -9.09 0.53 -7.31
C MET A 207 -7.74 -0.13 -7.14
N GLN A 208 -6.68 0.56 -7.55
CA GLN A 208 -5.33 0.10 -7.32
C GLN A 208 -4.88 0.44 -5.90
N VAL A 209 -4.65 -0.58 -5.10
CA VAL A 209 -4.14 -0.46 -3.74
C VAL A 209 -2.62 -0.33 -3.80
N ALA A 210 -2.08 0.77 -3.30
CA ALA A 210 -0.64 1.00 -3.19
C ALA A 210 -0.07 0.43 -1.89
N ALA A 211 -0.82 0.57 -0.78
CA ALA A 211 -0.44 -0.03 0.50
C ALA A 211 -1.67 -0.32 1.37
N HIS A 212 -1.53 -1.33 2.22
CA HIS A 212 -2.46 -1.73 3.26
C HIS A 212 -1.68 -2.00 4.56
N TYR A 213 -1.95 -3.07 5.32
CA TYR A 213 -1.16 -3.38 6.51
C TYR A 213 0.35 -3.45 6.20
N ALA A 214 1.12 -2.62 6.88
CA ALA A 214 2.59 -2.62 6.83
C ALA A 214 3.15 -2.06 8.15
N CYS A 215 3.88 -2.88 8.89
CA CYS A 215 4.51 -2.46 10.13
C CYS A 215 5.75 -1.58 9.83
N ARG A 216 5.55 -0.27 9.84
CA ARG A 216 6.60 0.74 9.58
C ARG A 216 6.34 2.03 10.34
N SER A 217 7.35 2.86 10.50
CA SER A 217 7.20 4.24 10.96
C SER A 217 6.51 5.10 9.89
N ARG A 218 5.93 6.23 10.30
CA ARG A 218 5.33 7.21 9.38
C ARG A 218 6.40 7.68 8.39
N ASN A 219 6.05 7.68 7.11
CA ASN A 219 6.91 8.10 6.00
C ASN A 219 8.28 7.38 5.97
N ASN A 220 8.37 6.19 6.59
CA ASN A 220 9.62 5.44 6.79
C ASN A 220 10.73 6.22 7.53
N ILE A 221 10.38 7.28 8.27
CA ILE A 221 11.34 8.10 9.02
C ILE A 221 11.73 7.37 10.30
N LYS A 222 13.03 7.15 10.51
CA LYS A 222 13.56 6.51 11.72
C LYS A 222 13.19 7.32 12.97
N GLY A 223 12.64 6.66 13.99
CA GLY A 223 12.22 7.31 15.24
C GLY A 223 10.83 7.97 15.19
N ALA A 224 10.19 8.07 14.02
CA ALA A 224 8.83 8.54 13.94
C ALA A 224 7.84 7.52 14.55
N LYS A 225 6.63 7.99 14.90
CA LYS A 225 5.55 7.13 15.40
C LYS A 225 5.20 6.05 14.37
N ILE A 226 4.70 4.91 14.83
CA ILE A 226 4.18 3.86 13.95
C ILE A 226 3.06 4.44 13.08
N SER A 227 3.11 4.09 11.78
CA SER A 227 2.06 4.43 10.82
C SER A 227 0.75 3.71 11.15
N GLU A 228 -0.38 4.29 10.75
CA GLU A 228 -1.68 3.62 10.91
C GLU A 228 -1.80 2.37 10.03
N HIS A 229 -1.00 2.24 8.98
CA HIS A 229 -0.82 0.98 8.27
C HIS A 229 -0.34 -0.15 9.18
N GLY A 230 0.57 0.14 10.10
CA GLY A 230 1.06 -0.85 11.07
C GLY A 230 0.02 -1.33 12.10
N LYS A 231 -1.16 -0.70 12.10
CA LYS A 231 -2.30 -1.05 12.95
C LYS A 231 -3.49 -1.56 12.14
N GLY A 232 -3.35 -1.74 10.82
CA GLY A 232 -4.42 -2.12 9.92
C GLY A 232 -5.49 -1.04 9.69
N ARG A 233 -5.26 0.20 10.11
CA ARG A 233 -6.25 1.29 10.10
C ARG A 233 -6.09 2.25 8.94
N ALA A 234 -5.25 1.92 7.96
CA ALA A 234 -5.00 2.76 6.80
C ALA A 234 -4.95 1.95 5.51
N ILE A 235 -5.30 2.63 4.41
CA ILE A 235 -5.19 2.11 3.05
C ILE A 235 -4.75 3.24 2.11
N ASP A 236 -3.89 2.91 1.16
CA ASP A 236 -3.41 3.82 0.12
C ASP A 236 -3.95 3.40 -1.25
N ILE A 237 -4.57 4.34 -1.97
CA ILE A 237 -5.15 4.13 -3.29
C ILE A 237 -4.40 4.99 -4.32
N SER A 238 -3.79 4.34 -5.33
CA SER A 238 -2.97 5.01 -6.34
C SER A 238 -3.66 5.20 -7.70
N ALA A 239 -4.72 4.42 -7.99
CA ALA A 239 -5.44 4.57 -9.27
C ALA A 239 -6.88 4.05 -9.19
N PHE A 240 -7.68 4.49 -10.16
CA PHE A 240 -9.06 4.12 -10.39
C PHE A 240 -9.20 3.57 -11.81
N ILE A 241 -9.76 2.37 -11.94
CA ILE A 241 -9.95 1.68 -13.22
C ILE A 241 -11.44 1.67 -13.55
N LEU A 242 -11.79 2.15 -14.74
CA LEU A 242 -13.16 2.26 -15.21
C LEU A 242 -13.54 1.07 -16.10
N SER A 243 -14.83 0.85 -16.29
CA SER A 243 -15.41 -0.27 -17.06
C SER A 243 -14.95 -0.34 -18.51
N ASN A 244 -14.55 0.79 -19.10
CA ASN A 244 -13.99 0.88 -20.45
C ASN A 244 -12.48 0.64 -20.52
N GLY A 245 -11.83 0.31 -19.37
CA GLY A 245 -10.39 0.11 -19.27
C GLY A 245 -9.57 1.39 -19.04
N THR A 246 -10.20 2.57 -18.95
CA THR A 246 -9.50 3.81 -18.60
C THR A 246 -8.91 3.69 -17.20
N VAL A 247 -7.64 4.05 -17.05
CA VAL A 247 -6.91 4.06 -15.78
C VAL A 247 -6.59 5.50 -15.40
N LEU A 248 -7.09 5.94 -14.27
CA LEU A 248 -6.84 7.25 -13.68
C LEU A 248 -5.89 7.12 -12.51
N THR A 249 -4.61 7.46 -12.69
CA THR A 249 -3.64 7.43 -11.59
C THR A 249 -3.69 8.75 -10.81
N VAL A 250 -3.50 8.69 -9.49
CA VAL A 250 -3.42 9.89 -8.65
C VAL A 250 -2.22 10.76 -9.07
N GLU A 251 -1.09 10.13 -9.41
CA GLU A 251 0.12 10.83 -9.80
C GLU A 251 -0.03 11.70 -11.07
N ARG A 252 -0.73 11.17 -12.09
CA ARG A 252 -0.77 11.81 -13.41
C ARG A 252 -2.10 12.49 -13.72
N ASN A 253 -3.17 12.04 -13.08
CA ASN A 253 -4.54 12.47 -13.41
C ASN A 253 -5.23 13.16 -12.23
N TYR A 254 -4.48 13.86 -11.34
CA TYR A 254 -5.06 14.57 -10.20
C TYR A 254 -5.82 15.83 -10.66
N ASN A 255 -6.89 15.61 -11.43
CA ASN A 255 -7.79 16.61 -11.98
C ASN A 255 -8.89 17.02 -10.98
N LYS A 256 -9.85 17.85 -11.44
CA LYS A 256 -10.99 18.32 -10.60
C LYS A 256 -11.81 17.17 -10.03
N LEU A 257 -12.00 16.07 -10.80
CA LEU A 257 -12.76 14.91 -10.36
C LEU A 257 -12.05 14.19 -9.21
N LEU A 258 -10.80 13.80 -9.39
CA LEU A 258 -10.01 13.11 -8.35
C LEU A 258 -9.88 13.99 -7.10
N ARG A 259 -9.67 15.30 -7.28
CA ARG A 259 -9.64 16.25 -6.17
C ARG A 259 -10.96 16.32 -5.42
N ARG A 260 -12.09 16.27 -6.11
CA ARG A 260 -13.44 16.28 -5.50
C ARG A 260 -13.67 15.02 -4.66
N ILE A 261 -13.41 13.83 -5.20
CA ILE A 261 -13.61 12.56 -4.46
C ILE A 261 -12.65 12.44 -3.29
N TYR A 262 -11.41 12.91 -3.45
CA TYR A 262 -10.41 12.97 -2.40
C TYR A 262 -10.88 13.86 -1.23
N LYS A 263 -11.30 15.10 -1.51
CA LYS A 263 -11.77 16.03 -0.47
C LYS A 263 -13.02 15.51 0.24
N ALA A 264 -13.93 14.86 -0.46
CA ALA A 264 -15.11 14.24 0.14
C ALA A 264 -14.75 13.10 1.10
N GLY A 265 -13.59 12.47 0.95
CA GLY A 265 -13.05 11.48 1.89
C GLY A 265 -13.00 11.96 3.34
N CYS A 266 -12.86 13.27 3.55
CA CYS A 266 -12.83 13.88 4.89
C CYS A 266 -14.09 13.57 5.75
N SER A 267 -15.22 13.27 5.14
CA SER A 267 -16.45 12.89 5.84
C SER A 267 -16.51 11.42 6.24
N TYR A 268 -15.57 10.61 5.77
CA TYR A 268 -15.54 9.14 5.97
C TYR A 268 -14.32 8.68 6.76
N PHE A 269 -13.21 9.41 6.65
CA PHE A 269 -11.93 9.06 7.25
C PHE A 269 -11.49 10.12 8.26
N MET A 270 -10.66 9.71 9.20
CA MET A 270 -10.10 10.61 10.22
C MET A 270 -8.83 11.32 9.73
N THR A 271 -8.14 10.74 8.76
CA THR A 271 -7.04 11.41 8.04
C THR A 271 -7.19 11.15 6.55
N THR A 272 -7.04 12.22 5.76
CA THR A 272 -6.88 12.15 4.31
C THR A 272 -5.64 12.91 3.91
N LEU A 273 -4.68 12.24 3.25
CA LEU A 273 -3.48 12.82 2.67
C LEU A 273 -3.41 12.45 1.19
N GLY A 274 -2.96 13.38 0.37
CA GLY A 274 -2.88 13.20 -1.08
C GLY A 274 -2.01 14.29 -1.70
N PRO A 275 -2.03 14.47 -3.01
CA PRO A 275 -1.18 15.44 -3.70
C PRO A 275 -1.30 16.84 -3.12
N GLY A 276 -0.14 17.42 -2.75
CA GLY A 276 -0.02 18.74 -2.12
C GLY A 276 -0.24 18.76 -0.60
N SER A 277 -0.37 17.60 0.07
CA SER A 277 -0.61 17.55 1.52
C SER A 277 0.65 17.72 2.37
N ASP A 278 1.70 16.94 2.09
CA ASP A 278 2.91 16.88 2.92
C ASP A 278 4.17 16.41 2.16
N GLY A 279 4.09 16.27 0.83
CA GLY A 279 5.20 15.85 -0.04
C GLY A 279 5.49 14.35 -0.04
N TYR A 280 4.76 13.53 0.72
CA TYR A 280 4.92 12.08 0.75
C TYR A 280 3.78 11.33 0.07
N HIS A 281 2.68 12.03 -0.28
CA HIS A 281 1.45 11.45 -0.78
C HIS A 281 1.09 11.97 -2.19
N GLU A 282 2.10 12.32 -3.00
CA GLU A 282 1.88 12.95 -4.32
C GLU A 282 1.32 11.97 -5.37
N ASN A 283 1.48 10.65 -5.16
CA ASN A 283 1.10 9.62 -6.12
C ASN A 283 -0.03 8.69 -5.62
N HIS A 284 -0.63 8.97 -4.46
CA HIS A 284 -1.71 8.17 -3.91
C HIS A 284 -2.57 8.96 -2.92
N PHE A 285 -3.77 8.46 -2.65
CA PHE A 285 -4.62 8.91 -1.55
C PHE A 285 -4.38 8.01 -0.35
N HIS A 286 -3.92 8.56 0.74
CA HIS A 286 -3.86 7.89 2.03
C HIS A 286 -5.13 8.18 2.82
N PHE A 287 -5.79 7.15 3.28
CA PHE A 287 -6.96 7.20 4.14
C PHE A 287 -6.72 6.42 5.43
N ASP A 288 -7.01 7.02 6.58
CA ASP A 288 -6.98 6.31 7.86
C ASP A 288 -8.18 6.62 8.77
N THR A 289 -8.44 5.72 9.71
CA THR A 289 -9.52 5.83 10.71
C THR A 289 -8.99 6.04 12.13
N SER A 290 -7.76 6.53 12.26
CA SER A 290 -7.13 6.78 13.56
C SER A 290 -7.87 7.87 14.36
N ALA A 291 -8.37 7.54 15.54
CA ALA A 291 -9.06 8.50 16.39
C ALA A 291 -8.16 9.72 16.71
N ARG A 292 -8.70 10.92 16.58
CA ARG A 292 -8.03 12.20 16.83
C ARG A 292 -8.87 13.05 17.77
N LYS A 293 -8.23 13.67 18.77
CA LYS A 293 -8.91 14.57 19.72
C LYS A 293 -9.47 15.83 19.07
N GLY A 294 -8.85 16.30 17.97
CA GLY A 294 -9.22 17.53 17.25
C GLY A 294 -10.12 17.31 16.01
N GLY A 295 -10.71 16.11 15.85
CA GLY A 295 -11.50 15.79 14.65
C GLY A 295 -10.66 15.32 13.46
N ALA A 296 -11.28 15.25 12.27
CA ALA A 296 -10.62 14.79 11.05
C ALA A 296 -9.48 15.74 10.61
N TYR A 297 -8.39 15.14 10.11
CA TYR A 297 -7.24 15.86 9.53
C TYR A 297 -7.23 15.64 8.02
N CYS A 298 -7.66 16.66 7.29
CA CYS A 298 -7.79 16.63 5.85
C CYS A 298 -6.90 17.72 5.21
N ARG A 299 -6.01 17.34 4.34
CA ARG A 299 -5.05 18.22 3.68
C ARG A 299 -5.17 18.18 2.16
#